data_85ec820993bdc32b15fefc0206cdee5c
#
_entry.id   85ec820993bdc32b15fefc0206cdee5c
#
_cell.length_a   1.000
_cell.length_b   1.000
_cell.length_c   1.000
_cell.angle_alpha   90.00
_cell.angle_beta   90.00
_cell.angle_gamma   90.00
#
_symmetry.space_group_name_H-M   'P 1'
#
loop_
_entity.id
_entity.type
_entity.pdbx_description
1 polymer ?
#
loop_
_entity_poly.entity_id
_entity_poly.type
_entity_poly.pdbx_seq_one_letter_code
_entity_poly.pdbx_strand_id
1 'polypeptide(L)'
;CNCMMKKIIFTWLLAASLVACTSQPQETFYEKQVIFPADATPEQKVEMASRLVPTAQQLEWQQMEFTAFLHFGINTFTGNEWGDGKDSPEIFNPSELDCEQWVKALKDGGFKMALITAKHHDGFCLWPTATTEYSVKNSPWKDGKGDVVRELRDACEKYGLKFGVYLSPWDRNASCYGDSPAYNEFFIKQLTELLSNYGEVHEVWFDGANGEGPN
;
A
#
# COMPACT_ATOMS: atom_id res chain seq x y z
N CYS A 1 -53.36 72.74 40.66
CA CYS A 1 -53.06 72.68 39.23
C CYS A 1 -51.91 71.72 39.03
N ASN A 2 -52.19 70.48 38.50
CA ASN A 2 -51.23 69.41 38.31
C ASN A 2 -50.49 69.59 37.00
N CYS A 3 -49.17 69.65 37.09
CA CYS A 3 -48.29 69.56 35.97
C CYS A 3 -47.68 68.11 35.90
N MET A 4 -48.15 67.31 34.94
CA MET A 4 -47.65 65.98 34.68
C MET A 4 -46.43 66.10 33.80
N MET A 5 -45.28 65.78 34.36
CA MET A 5 -44.02 65.61 33.63
C MET A 5 -43.97 64.19 32.98
N LYS A 6 -44.05 64.15 31.66
CA LYS A 6 -43.83 62.94 30.90
C LYS A 6 -42.29 62.62 30.82
N LYS A 7 -41.87 61.52 31.46
CA LYS A 7 -40.51 60.98 31.29
C LYS A 7 -40.46 60.26 29.98
N ILE A 8 -39.61 60.72 29.05
CA ILE A 8 -39.26 60.01 27.83
C ILE A 8 -38.07 59.07 28.17
N ILE A 9 -38.34 57.80 28.15
CA ILE A 9 -37.32 56.80 28.30
C ILE A 9 -36.71 56.50 26.89
N PHE A 10 -35.47 56.92 26.66
CA PHE A 10 -34.69 56.57 25.46
C PHE A 10 -34.09 55.23 25.65
N THR A 11 -34.64 54.20 25.00
CA THR A 11 -34.08 52.85 24.99
C THR A 11 -33.06 52.77 23.87
N TRP A 12 -31.77 52.69 24.22
CA TRP A 12 -30.69 52.39 23.28
C TRP A 12 -30.71 50.91 22.99
N LEU A 13 -31.12 50.50 21.78
CA LEU A 13 -30.90 49.18 21.26
C LEU A 13 -29.46 49.09 20.77
N LEU A 14 -28.59 48.43 21.57
CA LEU A 14 -27.27 47.99 21.11
C LEU A 14 -27.47 46.78 20.19
N ALA A 15 -27.41 46.99 18.88
CA ALA A 15 -27.31 45.91 17.91
C ALA A 15 -25.90 45.36 17.96
N ALA A 16 -25.71 44.27 18.72
CA ALA A 16 -24.45 43.48 18.66
C ALA A 16 -24.42 42.71 17.33
N SER A 17 -23.67 43.21 16.37
CA SER A 17 -23.35 42.49 15.14
C SER A 17 -22.43 41.34 15.49
N LEU A 18 -22.98 40.15 15.64
CA LEU A 18 -22.21 38.89 15.66
C LEU A 18 -21.64 38.69 14.25
N VAL A 19 -20.38 39.07 14.05
CA VAL A 19 -19.62 38.64 12.90
C VAL A 19 -19.32 37.15 13.13
N ALA A 20 -20.19 36.30 12.61
CA ALA A 20 -19.89 34.90 12.50
C ALA A 20 -18.71 34.77 11.51
N CYS A 21 -17.50 34.53 12.03
CA CYS A 21 -16.41 33.98 11.21
C CYS A 21 -16.86 32.60 10.70
N THR A 22 -17.53 32.59 9.56
CA THR A 22 -17.70 31.38 8.80
C THR A 22 -16.33 31.07 8.23
N SER A 23 -15.59 30.17 8.90
CA SER A 23 -14.44 29.53 8.27
C SER A 23 -14.98 28.83 7.01
N GLN A 24 -14.64 29.35 5.86
CA GLN A 24 -14.89 28.64 4.61
C GLN A 24 -14.22 27.27 4.74
N PRO A 25 -14.89 26.18 4.34
CA PRO A 25 -14.22 24.89 4.27
C PRO A 25 -12.98 25.08 3.42
N GLN A 26 -11.81 24.78 3.98
CA GLN A 26 -10.59 24.82 3.23
C GLN A 26 -10.71 23.77 2.12
N GLU A 27 -10.73 24.21 0.86
CA GLU A 27 -10.72 23.29 -0.28
C GLU A 27 -9.50 22.40 -0.16
N THR A 28 -9.73 21.11 0.11
CA THR A 28 -8.67 20.11 0.14
C THR A 28 -8.44 19.62 -1.28
N PHE A 29 -7.27 19.87 -1.82
CA PHE A 29 -6.87 19.37 -3.12
C PHE A 29 -6.36 17.93 -2.95
N TYR A 30 -7.06 16.96 -3.53
CA TYR A 30 -6.63 15.56 -3.60
C TYR A 30 -5.98 15.24 -4.95
N GLU A 31 -5.42 16.24 -5.63
CA GLU A 31 -4.78 16.05 -6.92
C GLU A 31 -3.39 15.44 -6.77
N LYS A 32 -3.04 14.52 -7.66
CA LYS A 32 -1.75 13.82 -7.66
C LYS A 32 -0.58 14.73 -8.01
N GLN A 33 -0.86 15.87 -8.66
CA GLN A 33 0.13 16.85 -9.09
C GLN A 33 -0.51 18.23 -9.23
N VAL A 34 0.30 19.26 -9.04
CA VAL A 34 -0.05 20.64 -9.37
C VAL A 34 0.62 21.01 -10.67
N ILE A 35 -0.13 21.55 -11.62
CA ILE A 35 0.40 22.14 -12.83
C ILE A 35 0.45 23.64 -12.63
N PHE A 36 1.65 24.21 -12.56
CA PHE A 36 1.81 25.64 -12.43
C PHE A 36 1.56 26.33 -13.78
N PRO A 37 0.81 27.44 -13.83
CA PRO A 37 0.76 28.31 -14.99
C PRO A 37 2.17 28.75 -15.40
N ALA A 38 2.39 28.93 -16.71
CA ALA A 38 3.71 29.28 -17.22
C ALA A 38 4.23 30.63 -16.69
N ASP A 39 3.32 31.53 -16.36
CA ASP A 39 3.56 32.88 -15.84
C ASP A 39 3.46 32.99 -14.32
N ALA A 40 3.27 31.85 -13.60
CA ALA A 40 3.14 31.86 -12.16
C ALA A 40 4.44 32.31 -11.48
N THR A 41 4.32 33.27 -10.55
CA THR A 41 5.44 33.72 -9.74
C THR A 41 5.89 32.62 -8.75
N PRO A 42 7.11 32.71 -8.19
CA PRO A 42 7.54 31.80 -7.13
C PRO A 42 6.56 31.73 -5.94
N GLU A 43 6.03 32.86 -5.52
CA GLU A 43 5.08 32.94 -4.40
C GLU A 43 3.75 32.25 -4.74
N GLN A 44 3.24 32.42 -5.96
CA GLN A 44 2.05 31.73 -6.43
C GLN A 44 2.27 30.21 -6.51
N LYS A 45 3.44 29.75 -6.94
CA LYS A 45 3.79 28.33 -6.96
C LYS A 45 3.83 27.74 -5.57
N VAL A 46 4.41 28.45 -4.60
CA VAL A 46 4.42 28.01 -3.18
C VAL A 46 3.00 27.94 -2.65
N GLU A 47 2.17 28.94 -2.88
CA GLU A 47 0.77 28.96 -2.44
C GLU A 47 -0.04 27.78 -3.05
N MET A 48 0.12 27.51 -4.34
CA MET A 48 -0.53 26.38 -4.99
C MET A 48 -0.05 25.05 -4.44
N ALA A 49 1.27 24.89 -4.25
CA ALA A 49 1.83 23.66 -3.69
C ALA A 49 1.43 23.42 -2.23
N SER A 50 1.29 24.48 -1.43
CA SER A 50 0.89 24.37 -0.02
C SER A 50 -0.53 23.84 0.18
N ARG A 51 -1.35 23.83 -0.85
CA ARG A 51 -2.73 23.32 -0.83
C ARG A 51 -2.82 21.83 -1.15
N LEU A 52 -1.71 21.21 -1.61
CA LEU A 52 -1.68 19.78 -1.78
C LEU A 52 -1.68 19.09 -0.42
N VAL A 53 -2.60 18.15 -0.29
CA VAL A 53 -2.71 17.32 0.93
C VAL A 53 -2.77 15.85 0.53
N PRO A 54 -2.29 14.94 1.35
CA PRO A 54 -2.41 13.52 1.09
C PRO A 54 -3.89 13.11 1.07
N THR A 55 -4.21 12.06 0.31
CA THR A 55 -5.50 11.39 0.43
C THR A 55 -5.62 10.76 1.82
N ALA A 56 -6.83 10.38 2.22
CA ALA A 56 -7.05 9.71 3.50
C ALA A 56 -6.21 8.42 3.61
N GLN A 57 -6.12 7.64 2.53
CA GLN A 57 -5.31 6.41 2.48
C GLN A 57 -3.80 6.69 2.60
N GLN A 58 -3.29 7.71 1.91
CA GLN A 58 -1.88 8.12 2.04
C GLN A 58 -1.56 8.61 3.44
N LEU A 59 -2.47 9.38 4.06
CA LEU A 59 -2.29 9.85 5.43
C LEU A 59 -2.30 8.69 6.42
N GLU A 60 -3.24 7.75 6.27
CA GLU A 60 -3.31 6.55 7.10
C GLU A 60 -2.03 5.71 6.97
N TRP A 61 -1.51 5.55 5.75
CA TRP A 61 -0.24 4.86 5.51
C TRP A 61 0.92 5.56 6.21
N GLN A 62 1.04 6.89 6.09
CA GLN A 62 2.07 7.66 6.77
C GLN A 62 1.98 7.55 8.30
N GLN A 63 0.77 7.51 8.84
CA GLN A 63 0.54 7.39 10.28
C GLN A 63 0.87 6.00 10.85
N MET A 64 1.01 4.99 10.00
CA MET A 64 1.50 3.68 10.45
C MET A 64 2.95 3.72 10.94
N GLU A 65 3.81 4.54 10.32
CA GLU A 65 5.21 4.82 10.64
C GLU A 65 6.10 3.57 10.74
N PHE A 66 5.61 2.48 11.35
CA PHE A 66 6.40 1.29 11.63
C PHE A 66 5.77 0.08 10.96
N THR A 67 6.30 -0.25 9.76
CA THR A 67 5.88 -1.37 8.92
C THR A 67 7.02 -2.36 8.73
N ALA A 68 6.70 -3.64 8.57
CA ALA A 68 7.67 -4.70 8.37
C ALA A 68 7.64 -5.20 6.94
N PHE A 69 8.82 -5.38 6.35
CA PHE A 69 9.01 -6.02 5.06
C PHE A 69 9.62 -7.40 5.26
N LEU A 70 8.85 -8.44 4.96
CA LEU A 70 9.26 -9.84 5.05
C LEU A 70 9.79 -10.29 3.69
N HIS A 71 11.09 -10.24 3.52
CA HIS A 71 11.75 -10.67 2.29
C HIS A 71 12.03 -12.18 2.38
N PHE A 72 11.08 -12.98 1.91
CA PHE A 72 11.12 -14.44 1.95
C PHE A 72 10.73 -15.00 0.58
N GLY A 73 11.40 -16.05 0.15
CA GLY A 73 11.16 -16.67 -1.15
C GLY A 73 12.05 -17.87 -1.41
N ILE A 74 12.07 -18.33 -2.65
CA ILE A 74 12.91 -19.49 -3.06
C ILE A 74 14.41 -19.22 -2.82
N ASN A 75 14.85 -17.96 -2.93
CA ASN A 75 16.24 -17.56 -2.73
C ASN A 75 16.72 -17.75 -1.28
N THR A 76 15.81 -17.84 -0.31
CA THR A 76 16.14 -18.21 1.07
C THR A 76 16.82 -19.58 1.15
N PHE A 77 16.51 -20.48 0.22
CA PHE A 77 17.03 -21.84 0.18
C PHE A 77 18.29 -21.99 -0.69
N THR A 78 18.58 -21.01 -1.55
CA THR A 78 19.80 -21.01 -2.40
C THR A 78 20.91 -20.15 -1.82
N GLY A 79 20.59 -19.24 -0.90
CA GLY A 79 21.53 -18.26 -0.37
C GLY A 79 21.90 -17.16 -1.36
N ASN A 80 21.16 -17.03 -2.46
CA ASN A 80 21.32 -15.96 -3.43
C ASN A 80 20.51 -14.75 -3.03
N GLU A 81 21.03 -13.55 -3.26
CA GLU A 81 20.29 -12.32 -3.09
C GLU A 81 19.19 -12.20 -4.16
N TRP A 82 19.55 -12.48 -5.39
CA TRP A 82 18.64 -12.54 -6.54
C TRP A 82 18.81 -13.88 -7.26
N GLY A 83 17.75 -14.65 -7.39
CA GLY A 83 17.74 -15.85 -8.19
C GLY A 83 17.75 -15.54 -9.68
N ASP A 84 18.11 -16.52 -10.50
CA ASP A 84 18.10 -16.40 -11.97
C ASP A 84 16.78 -16.85 -12.61
N GLY A 85 15.81 -17.26 -11.80
CA GLY A 85 14.49 -17.75 -12.26
C GLY A 85 14.51 -19.17 -12.81
N LYS A 86 15.58 -19.94 -12.57
CA LYS A 86 15.75 -21.33 -13.11
C LYS A 86 15.84 -22.40 -12.02
N ASP A 87 15.83 -21.99 -10.76
CA ASP A 87 15.83 -22.92 -9.65
C ASP A 87 14.57 -23.81 -9.69
N SER A 88 14.73 -25.10 -9.33
CA SER A 88 13.58 -25.99 -9.26
C SER A 88 12.64 -25.57 -8.12
N PRO A 89 11.32 -25.50 -8.33
CA PRO A 89 10.35 -25.32 -7.24
C PRO A 89 10.49 -26.34 -6.10
N GLU A 90 11.09 -27.51 -6.37
CA GLU A 90 11.32 -28.57 -5.38
C GLU A 90 12.21 -28.14 -4.21
N ILE A 91 13.07 -27.13 -4.40
CA ILE A 91 13.91 -26.63 -3.31
C ILE A 91 13.14 -25.81 -2.28
N PHE A 92 11.96 -25.30 -2.64
CA PHE A 92 11.10 -24.57 -1.72
C PHE A 92 10.35 -25.55 -0.82
N ASN A 93 10.93 -25.88 0.31
CA ASN A 93 10.34 -26.82 1.27
C ASN A 93 10.63 -26.39 2.72
N PRO A 94 10.06 -25.28 3.20
CA PRO A 94 10.24 -24.85 4.57
C PRO A 94 9.62 -25.86 5.56
N SER A 95 10.42 -26.38 6.48
CA SER A 95 9.97 -27.35 7.50
C SER A 95 9.22 -26.70 8.66
N GLU A 96 9.54 -25.44 8.96
CA GLU A 96 9.06 -24.74 10.17
C GLU A 96 8.56 -23.33 9.88
N LEU A 97 7.94 -23.14 8.70
CA LEU A 97 7.30 -21.86 8.39
C LEU A 97 6.09 -21.64 9.30
N ASP A 98 6.11 -20.55 10.06
CA ASP A 98 5.05 -20.14 10.98
C ASP A 98 4.79 -18.64 10.83
N CYS A 99 3.85 -18.30 9.98
CA CYS A 99 3.45 -16.91 9.75
C CYS A 99 2.77 -16.30 10.99
N GLU A 100 2.14 -17.10 11.84
CA GLU A 100 1.57 -16.58 13.10
C GLU A 100 2.66 -16.13 14.07
N GLN A 101 3.74 -16.90 14.18
CA GLN A 101 4.89 -16.52 14.99
C GLN A 101 5.53 -15.23 14.49
N TRP A 102 5.68 -15.07 13.15
CA TRP A 102 6.20 -13.84 12.58
C TRP A 102 5.34 -12.63 12.95
N VAL A 103 4.03 -12.72 12.68
CA VAL A 103 3.12 -11.60 12.91
C VAL A 103 2.99 -11.29 14.40
N LYS A 104 2.99 -12.32 15.27
CA LYS A 104 2.99 -12.10 16.71
C LYS A 104 4.23 -11.34 17.19
N ALA A 105 5.41 -11.73 16.71
CA ALA A 105 6.66 -11.03 17.04
C ALA A 105 6.63 -9.57 16.55
N LEU A 106 6.13 -9.33 15.34
CA LEU A 106 5.95 -7.98 14.80
C LEU A 106 4.96 -7.16 15.65
N LYS A 107 3.84 -7.76 16.02
CA LYS A 107 2.84 -7.09 16.89
C LYS A 107 3.44 -6.70 18.23
N ASP A 108 4.15 -7.61 18.89
CA ASP A 108 4.81 -7.38 20.16
C ASP A 108 5.91 -6.29 20.02
N GLY A 109 6.54 -6.19 18.85
CA GLY A 109 7.50 -5.14 18.49
C GLY A 109 6.88 -3.78 18.12
N GLY A 110 5.55 -3.69 18.08
CA GLY A 110 4.83 -2.43 17.82
C GLY A 110 4.59 -2.12 16.33
N PHE A 111 4.89 -3.04 15.42
CA PHE A 111 4.60 -2.91 14.00
C PHE A 111 3.09 -2.79 13.74
N LYS A 112 2.73 -2.09 12.68
CA LYS A 112 1.34 -1.83 12.28
C LYS A 112 0.92 -2.62 11.04
N MET A 113 1.88 -3.01 10.22
CA MET A 113 1.67 -3.74 8.99
C MET A 113 2.80 -4.73 8.74
N ALA A 114 2.48 -5.85 8.09
CA ALA A 114 3.44 -6.78 7.49
C ALA A 114 3.21 -6.86 5.98
N LEU A 115 4.29 -6.71 5.23
CA LEU A 115 4.33 -6.79 3.78
C LEU A 115 5.29 -7.93 3.37
N ILE A 116 4.88 -8.78 2.42
CA ILE A 116 5.67 -9.92 1.97
C ILE A 116 6.01 -9.85 0.50
N THR A 117 7.19 -10.34 0.12
CA THR A 117 7.54 -10.61 -1.28
C THR A 117 6.69 -11.75 -1.83
N ALA A 118 5.47 -11.45 -2.30
CA ALA A 118 4.63 -12.47 -2.93
C ALA A 118 5.32 -13.08 -4.16
N LYS A 119 6.03 -12.26 -4.95
CA LYS A 119 6.94 -12.67 -6.03
C LYS A 119 8.13 -11.71 -6.07
N HIS A 120 9.35 -12.22 -5.98
CA HIS A 120 10.58 -11.45 -6.19
C HIS A 120 11.05 -11.53 -7.65
N HIS A 121 12.22 -10.98 -7.97
CA HIS A 121 12.76 -10.87 -9.33
C HIS A 121 13.01 -12.23 -10.01
N ASP A 122 13.21 -13.31 -9.24
CA ASP A 122 13.32 -14.68 -9.76
C ASP A 122 12.05 -15.20 -10.42
N GLY A 123 10.88 -14.60 -10.08
CA GLY A 123 9.58 -14.98 -10.62
C GLY A 123 8.84 -16.04 -9.81
N PHE A 124 9.43 -16.59 -8.73
CA PHE A 124 8.78 -17.61 -7.91
C PHE A 124 7.64 -17.01 -7.10
N CYS A 125 6.44 -17.59 -7.26
CA CYS A 125 5.24 -17.11 -6.61
C CYS A 125 4.97 -17.85 -5.30
N LEU A 126 4.84 -17.12 -4.19
CA LEU A 126 4.55 -17.67 -2.86
C LEU A 126 3.07 -18.03 -2.66
N TRP A 127 2.25 -17.92 -3.70
CA TRP A 127 0.85 -18.33 -3.74
C TRP A 127 0.60 -19.25 -4.93
N PRO A 128 -0.44 -20.10 -4.91
CA PRO A 128 -0.74 -21.06 -5.98
C PRO A 128 -1.37 -20.35 -7.21
N THR A 129 -0.60 -19.47 -7.85
CA THR A 129 -1.06 -18.71 -9.00
C THR A 129 -1.46 -19.61 -10.17
N ALA A 130 -2.45 -19.15 -10.95
CA ALA A 130 -2.82 -19.80 -12.21
C ALA A 130 -1.92 -19.37 -13.39
N THR A 131 -1.05 -18.37 -13.22
CA THR A 131 -0.32 -17.74 -14.32
C THR A 131 0.98 -18.45 -14.68
N THR A 132 1.60 -19.16 -13.73
CA THR A 132 2.86 -19.88 -13.93
C THR A 132 2.93 -21.15 -13.10
N GLU A 133 3.74 -22.09 -13.56
CA GLU A 133 4.11 -23.28 -12.79
C GLU A 133 5.23 -22.99 -11.79
N TYR A 134 5.93 -21.86 -11.89
CA TYR A 134 7.01 -21.47 -11.00
C TYR A 134 6.46 -20.86 -9.71
N SER A 135 5.93 -21.72 -8.85
CA SER A 135 5.24 -21.32 -7.64
C SER A 135 5.17 -22.42 -6.59
N VAL A 136 4.69 -22.09 -5.40
CA VAL A 136 4.50 -23.04 -4.29
C VAL A 136 3.65 -24.24 -4.63
N LYS A 137 2.76 -24.17 -5.63
CA LYS A 137 1.92 -25.30 -6.05
C LYS A 137 2.72 -26.47 -6.64
N ASN A 138 3.92 -26.21 -7.15
CA ASN A 138 4.82 -27.22 -7.68
C ASN A 138 6.00 -27.54 -6.74
N SER A 139 5.96 -27.04 -5.52
CA SER A 139 6.91 -27.39 -4.48
C SER A 139 6.41 -28.59 -3.66
N PRO A 140 7.31 -29.33 -2.98
CA PRO A 140 6.92 -30.39 -2.06
C PRO A 140 6.27 -29.84 -0.77
N TRP A 141 6.40 -28.55 -0.51
CA TRP A 141 5.87 -27.94 0.69
C TRP A 141 4.34 -28.08 0.75
N LYS A 142 3.87 -28.68 1.84
CA LYS A 142 2.45 -28.99 2.07
C LYS A 142 1.79 -29.77 0.90
N ASP A 143 2.57 -30.63 0.23
CA ASP A 143 2.13 -31.40 -0.96
C ASP A 143 1.61 -30.50 -2.09
N GLY A 144 2.23 -29.35 -2.32
CA GLY A 144 1.82 -28.37 -3.33
C GLY A 144 0.55 -27.58 -2.99
N LYS A 145 0.06 -27.70 -1.75
CA LYS A 145 -1.17 -27.00 -1.28
C LYS A 145 -0.86 -25.79 -0.40
N GLY A 146 0.41 -25.45 -0.26
CA GLY A 146 0.84 -24.32 0.54
C GLY A 146 0.52 -22.98 -0.14
N ASP A 147 0.25 -21.96 0.69
CA ASP A 147 0.02 -20.58 0.27
C ASP A 147 0.54 -19.65 1.37
N VAL A 148 1.80 -19.19 1.21
CA VAL A 148 2.45 -18.34 2.22
C VAL A 148 1.74 -16.99 2.32
N VAL A 149 1.26 -16.47 1.19
CA VAL A 149 0.53 -15.19 1.15
C VAL A 149 -0.75 -15.28 1.98
N ARG A 150 -1.47 -16.39 1.86
CA ARG A 150 -2.68 -16.68 2.65
C ARG A 150 -2.36 -16.82 4.13
N GLU A 151 -1.34 -17.59 4.47
CA GLU A 151 -0.96 -17.82 5.86
C GLU A 151 -0.56 -16.52 6.56
N LEU A 152 0.21 -15.66 5.88
CA LEU A 152 0.56 -14.36 6.43
C LEU A 152 -0.66 -13.43 6.55
N ARG A 153 -1.50 -13.38 5.53
CA ARG A 153 -2.73 -12.58 5.55
C ARG A 153 -3.63 -12.95 6.73
N ASP A 154 -3.85 -14.25 6.93
CA ASP A 154 -4.71 -14.75 8.00
C ASP A 154 -4.11 -14.48 9.39
N ALA A 155 -2.79 -14.58 9.52
CA ALA A 155 -2.08 -14.19 10.73
C ALA A 155 -2.21 -12.67 10.99
N CYS A 156 -2.07 -11.82 9.96
CA CYS A 156 -2.26 -10.38 10.10
C CYS A 156 -3.67 -10.04 10.59
N GLU A 157 -4.71 -10.66 10.01
CA GLU A 157 -6.08 -10.48 10.44
C GLU A 157 -6.27 -10.91 11.91
N LYS A 158 -5.75 -12.08 12.29
CA LYS A 158 -5.84 -12.62 13.64
C LYS A 158 -5.23 -11.71 14.70
N TYR A 159 -4.08 -11.12 14.42
CA TYR A 159 -3.34 -10.28 15.38
C TYR A 159 -3.56 -8.78 15.18
N GLY A 160 -4.39 -8.37 14.23
CA GLY A 160 -4.77 -6.99 14.00
C GLY A 160 -3.62 -6.15 13.42
N LEU A 161 -2.77 -6.72 12.56
CA LEU A 161 -1.86 -6.00 11.68
C LEU A 161 -2.52 -5.81 10.32
N LYS A 162 -2.16 -4.71 9.65
CA LYS A 162 -2.48 -4.54 8.24
C LYS A 162 -1.61 -5.47 7.39
N PHE A 163 -2.12 -5.84 6.21
CA PHE A 163 -1.46 -6.75 5.29
C PHE A 163 -1.12 -6.03 3.99
N GLY A 164 0.08 -6.29 3.46
CA GLY A 164 0.53 -5.79 2.17
C GLY A 164 1.27 -6.86 1.37
N VAL A 165 1.40 -6.61 0.08
CA VAL A 165 2.12 -7.49 -0.85
C VAL A 165 3.12 -6.70 -1.70
N TYR A 166 4.28 -7.29 -1.90
CA TYR A 166 5.26 -6.86 -2.89
C TYR A 166 5.15 -7.78 -4.10
N LEU A 167 5.02 -7.22 -5.28
CA LEU A 167 4.99 -7.94 -6.55
C LEU A 167 6.02 -7.33 -7.49
N SER A 168 7.13 -8.04 -7.72
CA SER A 168 8.20 -7.55 -8.60
C SER A 168 7.71 -7.34 -10.02
N PRO A 169 7.92 -6.15 -10.61
CA PRO A 169 7.72 -5.93 -12.04
C PRO A 169 8.77 -6.66 -12.90
N TRP A 170 9.96 -6.89 -12.37
CA TRP A 170 10.98 -7.71 -13.02
C TRP A 170 10.70 -9.19 -12.77
N ASP A 171 10.78 -10.01 -13.81
CA ASP A 171 10.52 -11.44 -13.73
C ASP A 171 11.52 -12.21 -14.60
N ARG A 172 12.43 -12.94 -13.97
CA ARG A 172 13.50 -13.68 -14.64
C ARG A 172 13.08 -15.07 -15.10
N ASN A 173 11.88 -15.53 -14.71
CA ASN A 173 11.33 -16.82 -15.13
C ASN A 173 10.33 -16.68 -16.27
N ALA A 174 9.50 -15.62 -16.28
CA ALA A 174 8.44 -15.46 -17.26
C ALA A 174 9.00 -15.31 -18.68
N SER A 175 8.68 -16.25 -19.56
CA SER A 175 9.13 -16.23 -20.96
C SER A 175 8.63 -15.05 -21.78
N CYS A 176 7.55 -14.40 -21.33
CA CYS A 176 7.01 -13.19 -21.95
C CYS A 176 7.63 -11.89 -21.39
N TYR A 177 8.56 -11.96 -20.44
CA TYR A 177 9.22 -10.75 -19.93
C TYR A 177 10.03 -10.10 -21.07
N GLY A 178 9.86 -8.77 -21.24
CA GLY A 178 10.43 -8.02 -22.36
C GLY A 178 9.46 -7.82 -23.54
N ASP A 179 8.41 -8.64 -23.68
CA ASP A 179 7.28 -8.38 -24.56
C ASP A 179 6.20 -7.63 -23.76
N SER A 180 6.21 -6.30 -23.84
CA SER A 180 5.36 -5.46 -23.00
C SER A 180 3.87 -5.79 -23.06
N PRO A 181 3.23 -6.03 -24.20
CA PRO A 181 1.81 -6.42 -24.24
C PRO A 181 1.53 -7.73 -23.51
N ALA A 182 2.31 -8.77 -23.79
CA ALA A 182 2.12 -10.09 -23.21
C ALA A 182 2.46 -10.11 -21.71
N TYR A 183 3.55 -9.45 -21.32
CA TYR A 183 3.96 -9.38 -19.92
C TYR A 183 2.99 -8.52 -19.08
N ASN A 184 2.48 -7.43 -19.61
CA ASN A 184 1.46 -6.63 -18.93
C ASN A 184 0.20 -7.43 -18.64
N GLU A 185 -0.26 -8.26 -19.60
CA GLU A 185 -1.40 -9.15 -19.37
C GLU A 185 -1.10 -10.19 -18.28
N PHE A 186 0.08 -10.79 -18.31
CA PHE A 186 0.56 -11.73 -17.30
C PHE A 186 0.61 -11.09 -15.91
N PHE A 187 1.23 -9.92 -15.81
CA PHE A 187 1.38 -9.19 -14.55
C PHE A 187 0.04 -8.73 -13.97
N ILE A 188 -0.87 -8.23 -14.83
CA ILE A 188 -2.22 -7.84 -14.41
C ILE A 188 -3.00 -9.04 -13.85
N LYS A 189 -2.87 -10.24 -14.43
CA LYS A 189 -3.49 -11.46 -13.90
C LYS A 189 -2.98 -11.78 -12.50
N GLN A 190 -1.66 -11.76 -12.28
CA GLN A 190 -1.07 -11.98 -10.97
C GLN A 190 -1.55 -10.96 -9.95
N LEU A 191 -1.52 -9.68 -10.31
CA LEU A 191 -2.01 -8.61 -9.45
C LEU A 191 -3.50 -8.77 -9.11
N THR A 192 -4.31 -9.17 -10.10
CA THR A 192 -5.75 -9.44 -9.89
C THR A 192 -5.96 -10.57 -8.89
N GLU A 193 -5.20 -11.67 -9.00
CA GLU A 193 -5.28 -12.76 -8.03
C GLU A 193 -5.00 -12.27 -6.60
N LEU A 194 -3.90 -11.51 -6.42
CA LEU A 194 -3.50 -11.00 -5.11
C LEU A 194 -4.51 -10.01 -4.51
N LEU A 195 -5.08 -9.13 -5.34
CA LEU A 195 -6.02 -8.12 -4.86
C LEU A 195 -7.46 -8.63 -4.71
N SER A 196 -7.82 -9.77 -5.35
CA SER A 196 -9.18 -10.31 -5.30
C SER A 196 -9.34 -11.47 -4.31
N ASN A 197 -8.28 -12.23 -4.04
CA ASN A 197 -8.41 -13.48 -3.28
C ASN A 197 -8.00 -13.38 -1.82
N TYR A 198 -7.31 -12.30 -1.41
CA TYR A 198 -6.68 -12.19 -0.08
C TYR A 198 -7.35 -11.15 0.82
N GLY A 199 -8.54 -10.67 0.45
CA GLY A 199 -9.28 -9.66 1.23
C GLY A 199 -8.65 -8.27 1.10
N GLU A 200 -8.62 -7.52 2.19
CA GLU A 200 -8.11 -6.15 2.16
C GLU A 200 -6.58 -6.16 2.12
N VAL A 201 -6.01 -5.53 1.08
CA VAL A 201 -4.59 -5.29 0.90
C VAL A 201 -4.33 -3.80 1.07
N HIS A 202 -3.55 -3.43 2.10
CA HIS A 202 -3.34 -2.03 2.47
C HIS A 202 -2.16 -1.38 1.72
N GLU A 203 -1.24 -2.20 1.22
CA GLU A 203 -0.11 -1.74 0.42
C GLU A 203 0.21 -2.74 -0.69
N VAL A 204 0.44 -2.22 -1.88
CA VAL A 204 1.06 -2.96 -2.98
C VAL A 204 2.36 -2.25 -3.33
N TRP A 205 3.48 -2.97 -3.20
CA TRP A 205 4.78 -2.43 -3.54
C TRP A 205 5.24 -2.99 -4.89
N PHE A 206 5.45 -2.11 -5.85
CA PHE A 206 6.17 -2.40 -7.08
C PHE A 206 7.60 -1.89 -6.95
N ASP A 207 8.55 -2.80 -7.00
CA ASP A 207 9.96 -2.43 -6.99
C ASP A 207 10.31 -1.63 -8.25
N GLY A 208 11.24 -0.70 -8.10
CA GLY A 208 11.79 0.05 -9.24
C GLY A 208 12.78 -0.75 -10.10
N ALA A 209 13.18 -1.94 -9.68
CA ALA A 209 14.10 -2.79 -10.43
C ALA A 209 13.43 -3.32 -11.70
N ASN A 210 14.11 -3.15 -12.81
CA ASN A 210 13.79 -3.76 -14.09
C ASN A 210 15.07 -4.33 -14.71
N GLY A 211 15.01 -5.58 -15.12
CA GLY A 211 16.09 -6.18 -15.89
C GLY A 211 16.06 -5.76 -17.35
N GLU A 212 17.22 -5.82 -18.01
CA GLU A 212 17.27 -5.67 -19.46
C GLU A 212 16.63 -6.89 -20.12
N GLY A 213 15.73 -6.65 -21.05
CA GLY A 213 15.18 -7.49 -22.11
C GLY A 213 14.82 -8.94 -21.81
N PRO A 214 14.36 -9.69 -22.81
CA PRO A 214 14.14 -11.13 -22.63
C PRO A 214 15.47 -11.79 -22.30
N ASN A 215 15.47 -12.47 -21.18
CA ASN A 215 16.66 -13.19 -20.72
C ASN A 215 17.07 -14.30 -21.69
#